data_7b28458c031e8c647d7eedb184b05f04
#
_entry.id   7b28458c031e8c647d7eedb184b05f04
#
_cell.length_a   1.000
_cell.length_b   1.000
_cell.length_c   1.000
_cell.angle_alpha   90.00
_cell.angle_beta   90.00
_cell.angle_gamma   90.00
#
_symmetry.space_group_name_H-M   'P 1'
#
loop_
_entity.id
_entity.type
_entity.pdbx_description
1 polymer ?
#
loop_
_entity_poly.entity_id
_entity_poly.type
_entity_poly.pdbx_seq_one_letter_code
_entity_poly.pdbx_strand_id
1 'polypeptide(L)'
;VEVPEEWLERLMLPIFAKEKIATTTPFTTCGTICSFPDFCRDNKLFEGMPLWEIDDEFRMIRPQYPSMPTGVGFCMGMNLKAIREVGLLDEENFGKGYGEENDWCQRAIAAGYENVHVDNLFVYHKHGGSFPSEEKQRLLKEHSDALLRKHPDYNKDTADYCRRDPLRPVRLYVEMKLLNKKLDVPTIVAFDHDLGGGATAYLVEKRRLALREGYRFVTIRYNIVSNRFYFTYQYKQYEMEFFANDLETAL
;
A
#
# COMPACT_ATOMS: atom_id res chain seq x y z
N VAL A 1 -8.59 13.75 8.62
CA VAL A 1 -8.46 13.19 7.26
C VAL A 1 -8.49 14.35 6.28
N GLU A 2 -7.51 14.39 5.35
CA GLU A 2 -7.47 15.35 4.25
C GLU A 2 -7.52 14.55 2.95
N VAL A 3 -8.31 15.04 1.99
CA VAL A 3 -8.60 14.34 0.74
C VAL A 3 -8.17 15.19 -0.46
N PRO A 4 -7.68 14.58 -1.56
CA PRO A 4 -7.33 15.29 -2.77
C PRO A 4 -8.57 15.58 -3.64
N GLU A 5 -8.38 16.26 -4.75
CA GLU A 5 -9.44 16.44 -5.76
C GLU A 5 -9.91 15.11 -6.34
N GLU A 6 -11.19 15.03 -6.71
CA GLU A 6 -11.83 13.84 -7.31
C GLU A 6 -11.67 12.54 -6.46
N TRP A 7 -11.44 12.70 -5.14
CA TRP A 7 -11.26 11.55 -4.26
C TRP A 7 -12.50 10.67 -4.18
N LEU A 8 -13.70 11.29 -4.13
CA LEU A 8 -14.94 10.56 -3.95
C LEU A 8 -15.27 9.71 -5.18
N GLU A 9 -15.11 10.29 -6.37
CA GLU A 9 -15.33 9.59 -7.63
C GLU A 9 -14.40 8.36 -7.75
N ARG A 10 -13.10 8.52 -7.48
CA ARG A 10 -12.13 7.43 -7.51
C ARG A 10 -12.42 6.37 -6.44
N LEU A 11 -12.78 6.81 -5.22
CA LEU A 11 -13.11 5.92 -4.12
C LEU A 11 -14.35 5.05 -4.44
N MET A 12 -15.38 5.65 -5.04
CA MET A 12 -16.65 4.96 -5.26
C MET A 12 -16.71 4.21 -6.59
N LEU A 13 -15.84 4.50 -7.55
CA LEU A 13 -15.87 3.90 -8.89
C LEU A 13 -15.92 2.37 -8.88
N PRO A 14 -15.13 1.63 -8.06
CA PRO A 14 -15.20 0.17 -8.05
C PRO A 14 -16.58 -0.37 -7.66
N ILE A 15 -17.24 0.28 -6.69
CA ILE A 15 -18.58 -0.10 -6.20
C ILE A 15 -19.63 0.03 -7.32
N PHE A 16 -19.51 1.07 -8.16
CA PHE A 16 -20.42 1.27 -9.28
C PHE A 16 -20.08 0.40 -10.49
N ALA A 17 -18.81 0.03 -10.64
CA ALA A 17 -18.33 -0.76 -11.78
C ALA A 17 -18.57 -2.28 -11.63
N LYS A 18 -18.59 -2.79 -10.38
CA LYS A 18 -18.76 -4.23 -10.10
C LYS A 18 -19.80 -4.45 -9.01
N GLU A 19 -20.76 -5.33 -9.28
CA GLU A 19 -21.92 -5.55 -8.41
C GLU A 19 -21.57 -6.09 -7.01
N LYS A 20 -20.49 -6.86 -6.88
CA LYS A 20 -20.12 -7.57 -5.64
C LYS A 20 -18.96 -6.93 -4.87
N ILE A 21 -18.71 -5.64 -5.06
CA ILE A 21 -17.79 -4.86 -4.20
C ILE A 21 -18.56 -4.33 -3.00
N ALA A 22 -18.10 -4.69 -1.79
CA ALA A 22 -18.67 -4.26 -0.52
C ALA A 22 -18.06 -2.94 -0.04
N THR A 23 -16.74 -2.88 0.00
CA THR A 23 -15.99 -1.70 0.46
C THR A 23 -14.83 -1.35 -0.44
N THR A 24 -14.43 -0.08 -0.36
CA THR A 24 -13.25 0.47 -1.02
C THR A 24 -12.42 1.24 0.00
N THR A 25 -11.08 1.12 -0.07
CA THR A 25 -10.14 1.79 0.85
C THR A 25 -8.96 2.34 0.05
N PRO A 26 -8.57 3.62 0.20
CA PRO A 26 -7.41 4.20 -0.49
C PRO A 26 -6.11 3.97 0.26
N PHE A 27 -4.99 4.36 -0.34
CA PHE A 27 -3.71 4.52 0.38
C PHE A 27 -3.78 5.67 1.39
N THR A 28 -2.97 5.55 2.45
CA THR A 28 -2.83 6.60 3.47
C THR A 28 -1.47 6.52 4.16
N THR A 29 -1.13 7.52 4.98
CA THR A 29 0.06 7.48 5.83
C THR A 29 -0.06 6.48 6.98
N CYS A 30 -1.24 6.27 7.55
CA CYS A 30 -1.45 5.51 8.79
C CYS A 30 -2.70 4.63 8.67
N GLY A 31 -2.58 3.47 8.05
CA GLY A 31 -3.70 2.56 7.79
C GLY A 31 -3.30 1.08 7.72
N THR A 32 -2.22 0.68 8.37
CA THR A 32 -1.67 -0.68 8.40
C THR A 32 -1.59 -1.29 6.98
N ILE A 33 -2.58 -2.05 6.56
CA ILE A 33 -2.59 -2.79 5.28
C ILE A 33 -2.77 -1.93 4.01
N CYS A 34 -2.92 -0.61 4.17
CA CYS A 34 -3.00 0.36 3.07
C CYS A 34 -2.03 1.54 3.24
N SER A 35 -0.97 1.37 4.06
CA SER A 35 -0.03 2.45 4.37
C SER A 35 1.02 2.67 3.27
N PHE A 36 1.42 3.94 3.11
CA PHE A 36 2.44 4.42 2.17
C PHE A 36 3.33 5.47 2.86
N PRO A 37 4.64 5.50 2.61
CA PRO A 37 5.42 4.58 1.76
C PRO A 37 5.68 3.22 2.40
N ASP A 38 5.98 3.15 3.69
CA ASP A 38 6.26 1.90 4.39
C ASP A 38 4.97 1.13 4.69
N PHE A 39 4.91 -0.11 4.22
CA PHE A 39 3.77 -0.99 4.45
C PHE A 39 3.66 -1.45 5.89
N CYS A 40 2.44 -1.53 6.41
CA CYS A 40 2.13 -1.93 7.78
C CYS A 40 2.81 -1.06 8.86
N ARG A 41 3.07 0.21 8.55
CA ARG A 41 3.67 1.19 9.47
C ARG A 41 2.92 2.50 9.45
N ASP A 42 3.07 3.25 10.54
CA ASP A 42 2.68 4.66 10.58
C ASP A 42 3.78 5.50 9.92
N ASN A 43 3.39 6.27 8.92
CA ASN A 43 4.27 7.09 8.12
C ASN A 43 3.98 8.58 8.33
N LYS A 44 4.96 9.40 7.99
CA LYS A 44 4.75 10.82 7.68
C LYS A 44 4.46 10.98 6.19
N LEU A 45 4.00 12.16 5.79
CA LEU A 45 3.97 12.51 4.37
C LEU A 45 5.37 12.33 3.75
N PHE A 46 5.42 11.66 2.61
CA PHE A 46 6.68 11.28 1.94
C PHE A 46 7.56 12.50 1.69
N GLU A 47 8.78 12.52 2.27
CA GLU A 47 9.74 13.63 2.19
C GLU A 47 9.13 15.03 2.52
N GLY A 48 8.03 15.08 3.29
CA GLY A 48 7.32 16.30 3.62
C GLY A 48 6.57 16.94 2.45
N MET A 49 6.33 16.19 1.39
CA MET A 49 5.53 16.64 0.24
C MET A 49 4.06 16.84 0.64
N PRO A 50 3.35 17.81 0.06
CA PRO A 50 1.93 17.99 0.31
C PRO A 50 1.11 16.83 -0.28
N LEU A 51 -0.09 16.63 0.28
CA LEU A 51 -1.01 15.58 -0.14
C LEU A 51 -1.23 15.52 -1.66
N TRP A 52 -1.49 16.67 -2.27
CA TRP A 52 -1.81 16.75 -3.70
C TRP A 52 -0.63 16.29 -4.60
N GLU A 53 0.60 16.58 -4.21
CA GLU A 53 1.79 16.18 -4.96
C GLU A 53 2.00 14.66 -4.92
N ILE A 54 1.69 14.03 -3.78
CA ILE A 54 1.74 12.58 -3.61
C ILE A 54 0.60 11.92 -4.40
N ASP A 55 -0.62 12.44 -4.26
CA ASP A 55 -1.81 11.87 -4.92
C ASP A 55 -1.75 12.00 -6.45
N ASP A 56 -1.11 13.04 -6.99
CA ASP A 56 -0.92 13.18 -8.44
C ASP A 56 -0.19 11.97 -9.05
N GLU A 57 0.78 11.38 -8.34
CA GLU A 57 1.44 10.17 -8.82
C GLU A 57 0.55 8.93 -8.69
N PHE A 58 -0.26 8.82 -7.64
CA PHE A 58 -1.25 7.76 -7.54
C PHE A 58 -2.33 7.86 -8.61
N ARG A 59 -2.79 9.08 -8.93
CA ARG A 59 -3.77 9.34 -9.98
C ARG A 59 -3.35 8.82 -11.36
N MET A 60 -2.05 8.77 -11.64
CA MET A 60 -1.51 8.26 -12.90
C MET A 60 -1.49 6.72 -12.99
N ILE A 61 -1.75 6.02 -11.89
CA ILE A 61 -1.82 4.55 -11.87
C ILE A 61 -3.10 4.09 -12.58
N ARG A 62 -2.97 3.08 -13.45
CA ARG A 62 -4.11 2.35 -13.96
C ARG A 62 -4.61 1.37 -12.88
N PRO A 63 -5.76 1.62 -12.24
CA PRO A 63 -6.16 0.86 -11.06
C PRO A 63 -6.49 -0.59 -11.38
N GLN A 64 -6.11 -1.49 -10.45
CA GLN A 64 -6.39 -2.92 -10.51
C GLN A 64 -7.42 -3.35 -9.44
N TYR A 65 -7.62 -2.53 -8.41
CA TYR A 65 -8.53 -2.78 -7.29
C TYR A 65 -8.32 -4.14 -6.63
N PRO A 66 -7.11 -4.45 -6.12
CA PRO A 66 -6.84 -5.75 -5.49
C PRO A 66 -7.73 -5.97 -4.27
N SER A 67 -8.18 -7.24 -4.11
CA SER A 67 -9.00 -7.64 -2.97
C SER A 67 -8.22 -7.57 -1.66
N MET A 68 -8.89 -7.12 -0.60
CA MET A 68 -8.38 -6.97 0.77
C MET A 68 -9.16 -7.84 1.76
N PRO A 69 -8.54 -8.32 2.85
CA PRO A 69 -9.26 -9.03 3.91
C PRO A 69 -10.23 -8.13 4.68
N THR A 70 -10.00 -6.82 4.69
CA THR A 70 -10.83 -5.83 5.38
C THR A 70 -10.67 -4.44 4.75
N GLY A 71 -11.66 -3.58 4.85
CA GLY A 71 -11.50 -2.14 4.70
C GLY A 71 -10.88 -1.50 5.94
N VAL A 72 -10.53 -0.22 5.84
CA VAL A 72 -10.00 0.57 6.98
C VAL A 72 -10.81 1.86 7.13
N GLY A 73 -11.39 2.04 8.30
CA GLY A 73 -12.44 3.02 8.57
C GLY A 73 -12.06 4.50 8.52
N PHE A 74 -10.78 4.87 8.31
CA PHE A 74 -10.38 6.27 8.19
C PHE A 74 -10.98 6.97 6.95
N CYS A 75 -11.11 6.20 5.83
CA CYS A 75 -11.74 6.63 4.59
C CYS A 75 -12.17 5.37 3.81
N MET A 76 -13.43 4.99 3.98
CA MET A 76 -13.95 3.74 3.43
C MET A 76 -15.25 4.01 2.67
N GLY A 77 -15.28 3.68 1.38
CA GLY A 77 -16.52 3.60 0.62
C GLY A 77 -17.28 2.33 0.97
N MET A 78 -18.61 2.43 1.12
CA MET A 78 -19.45 1.27 1.43
C MET A 78 -20.61 1.17 0.44
N ASN A 79 -20.87 -0.04 -0.04
CA ASN A 79 -21.95 -0.35 -0.96
C ASN A 79 -23.29 -0.46 -0.21
N LEU A 80 -24.24 0.42 -0.51
CA LEU A 80 -25.57 0.40 0.11
C LEU A 80 -26.33 -0.92 -0.11
N LYS A 81 -26.11 -1.60 -1.25
CA LYS A 81 -26.70 -2.92 -1.49
C LYS A 81 -26.12 -3.95 -0.53
N ALA A 82 -24.79 -3.96 -0.36
CA ALA A 82 -24.14 -4.82 0.61
C ALA A 82 -24.61 -4.53 2.05
N ILE A 83 -24.76 -3.25 2.44
CA ILE A 83 -25.28 -2.89 3.76
C ILE A 83 -26.70 -3.44 3.99
N ARG A 84 -27.57 -3.40 2.97
CA ARG A 84 -28.94 -3.97 3.08
C ARG A 84 -28.94 -5.49 3.22
N GLU A 85 -28.00 -6.18 2.60
CA GLU A 85 -27.89 -7.65 2.64
C GLU A 85 -27.15 -8.16 3.91
N VAL A 86 -26.08 -7.48 4.31
CA VAL A 86 -25.18 -7.88 5.41
C VAL A 86 -25.65 -7.33 6.76
N GLY A 87 -26.38 -6.21 6.75
CA GLY A 87 -26.80 -5.46 7.94
C GLY A 87 -25.84 -4.32 8.29
N LEU A 88 -26.10 -3.67 9.41
CA LEU A 88 -25.30 -2.55 9.93
C LEU A 88 -24.04 -3.05 10.65
N LEU A 89 -23.20 -2.11 11.07
CA LEU A 89 -22.06 -2.36 11.97
C LEU A 89 -22.58 -2.93 13.30
N ASP A 90 -21.79 -3.82 13.90
CA ASP A 90 -22.15 -4.49 15.15
C ASP A 90 -21.78 -3.64 16.37
N GLU A 91 -22.70 -2.78 16.80
CA GLU A 91 -22.52 -1.89 17.95
C GLU A 91 -22.51 -2.63 19.29
N GLU A 92 -23.14 -3.81 19.38
CA GLU A 92 -23.19 -4.58 20.62
C GLU A 92 -21.82 -5.12 21.01
N ASN A 93 -21.06 -5.61 20.05
CA ASN A 93 -19.75 -6.20 20.28
C ASN A 93 -18.58 -5.21 20.15
N PHE A 94 -18.74 -4.10 19.39
CA PHE A 94 -17.64 -3.19 19.04
C PHE A 94 -17.90 -1.73 19.42
N GLY A 95 -19.02 -1.39 20.01
CA GLY A 95 -19.52 -0.13 20.57
C GLY A 95 -18.76 1.15 20.21
N LYS A 96 -17.60 1.36 20.82
CA LYS A 96 -16.80 2.59 20.71
C LYS A 96 -15.73 2.58 19.60
N GLY A 97 -15.77 1.64 18.67
CA GLY A 97 -14.80 1.54 17.57
C GLY A 97 -13.70 0.50 17.78
N TYR A 98 -12.86 0.31 16.74
CA TYR A 98 -11.82 -0.71 16.61
C TYR A 98 -12.34 -2.15 16.46
N GLY A 99 -12.69 -2.52 15.25
CA GLY A 99 -13.07 -3.89 14.90
C GLY A 99 -14.44 -4.00 14.26
N GLU A 100 -15.28 -2.98 14.36
CA GLU A 100 -16.60 -2.93 13.76
C GLU A 100 -16.56 -3.00 12.23
N GLU A 101 -15.65 -2.27 11.62
CA GLU A 101 -15.43 -2.32 10.17
C GLU A 101 -14.82 -3.66 9.74
N ASN A 102 -13.95 -4.24 10.57
CA ASN A 102 -13.34 -5.54 10.28
C ASN A 102 -14.38 -6.66 10.34
N ASP A 103 -15.23 -6.69 11.36
CA ASP A 103 -16.37 -7.61 11.45
C ASP A 103 -17.30 -7.47 10.27
N TRP A 104 -17.67 -6.22 9.92
CA TRP A 104 -18.57 -5.98 8.82
C TRP A 104 -17.98 -6.45 7.49
N CYS A 105 -16.70 -6.19 7.22
CA CYS A 105 -15.99 -6.64 6.03
C CYS A 105 -15.94 -8.17 5.93
N GLN A 106 -15.74 -8.87 7.06
CA GLN A 106 -15.75 -10.33 7.09
C GLN A 106 -17.14 -10.89 6.84
N ARG A 107 -18.19 -10.28 7.39
CA ARG A 107 -19.59 -10.66 7.07
C ARG A 107 -19.91 -10.43 5.59
N ALA A 108 -19.41 -9.36 5.01
CA ALA A 108 -19.57 -9.08 3.59
C ALA A 108 -18.87 -10.13 2.70
N ILE A 109 -17.65 -10.56 3.07
CA ILE A 109 -16.94 -11.65 2.40
C ILE A 109 -17.75 -12.95 2.49
N ALA A 110 -18.28 -13.30 3.67
CA ALA A 110 -19.13 -14.47 3.87
C ALA A 110 -20.42 -14.42 3.03
N ALA A 111 -20.93 -13.24 2.70
CA ALA A 111 -22.07 -13.01 1.82
C ALA A 111 -21.70 -12.97 0.31
N GLY A 112 -20.42 -13.25 -0.03
CA GLY A 112 -19.93 -13.32 -1.41
C GLY A 112 -19.58 -11.95 -2.02
N TYR A 113 -19.31 -10.94 -1.19
CA TYR A 113 -18.76 -9.65 -1.60
C TYR A 113 -17.24 -9.61 -1.49
N GLU A 114 -16.63 -8.61 -2.10
CA GLU A 114 -15.21 -8.29 -2.01
C GLU A 114 -15.00 -6.92 -1.35
N ASN A 115 -13.98 -6.81 -0.51
CA ASN A 115 -13.41 -5.53 -0.11
C ASN A 115 -12.20 -5.26 -1.00
N VAL A 116 -12.06 -4.05 -1.56
CA VAL A 116 -10.98 -3.76 -2.51
C VAL A 116 -10.20 -2.51 -2.12
N HIS A 117 -8.94 -2.52 -2.49
CA HIS A 117 -8.08 -1.33 -2.38
C HIS A 117 -8.22 -0.46 -3.64
N VAL A 118 -8.32 0.87 -3.43
CA VAL A 118 -8.26 1.86 -4.52
C VAL A 118 -6.82 2.29 -4.70
N ASP A 119 -6.10 1.57 -5.53
CA ASP A 119 -4.66 1.66 -5.67
C ASP A 119 -4.17 2.88 -6.46
N ASN A 120 -5.09 3.71 -6.94
CA ASN A 120 -4.82 5.00 -7.59
C ASN A 120 -5.31 6.22 -6.78
N LEU A 121 -5.46 6.09 -5.47
CA LEU A 121 -5.92 7.18 -4.59
C LEU A 121 -5.11 7.20 -3.30
N PHE A 122 -4.58 8.38 -2.93
CA PHE A 122 -3.92 8.63 -1.66
C PHE A 122 -4.67 9.68 -0.83
N VAL A 123 -4.96 9.35 0.42
CA VAL A 123 -5.68 10.21 1.37
C VAL A 123 -4.82 10.38 2.62
N TYR A 124 -4.60 11.61 3.08
CA TYR A 124 -3.81 11.84 4.28
C TYR A 124 -4.63 11.64 5.56
N HIS A 125 -4.20 10.69 6.38
CA HIS A 125 -4.75 10.43 7.70
C HIS A 125 -3.69 10.66 8.79
N LYS A 126 -3.88 11.72 9.58
CA LYS A 126 -3.00 12.03 10.69
C LYS A 126 -3.25 11.04 11.84
N HIS A 127 -2.22 10.32 12.25
CA HIS A 127 -2.30 9.35 13.34
C HIS A 127 -2.59 10.01 14.71
N GLY A 128 -3.31 9.29 15.58
CA GLY A 128 -3.40 9.60 17.02
C GLY A 128 -4.60 10.45 17.45
N GLY A 129 -5.64 10.65 16.61
CA GLY A 129 -6.69 11.62 16.85
C GLY A 129 -7.91 11.19 17.68
N SER A 130 -8.16 9.89 17.93
CA SER A 130 -9.49 9.49 18.41
C SER A 130 -9.62 9.11 19.87
N PHE A 131 -8.57 8.57 20.52
CA PHE A 131 -8.66 8.11 21.94
C PHE A 131 -7.34 8.25 22.71
N PRO A 132 -7.38 8.41 24.07
CA PRO A 132 -6.22 8.26 24.93
C PRO A 132 -5.56 6.88 24.77
N SER A 133 -4.22 6.80 24.92
CA SER A 133 -3.45 5.59 24.61
C SER A 133 -3.86 4.33 25.39
N GLU A 134 -4.25 4.47 26.65
CA GLU A 134 -4.66 3.34 27.52
C GLU A 134 -6.05 2.80 27.13
N GLU A 135 -7.03 3.66 26.90
CA GLU A 135 -8.37 3.27 26.45
C GLU A 135 -8.31 2.61 25.08
N LYS A 136 -7.50 3.14 24.17
CA LYS A 136 -7.24 2.54 22.86
C LYS A 136 -6.71 1.11 22.96
N GLN A 137 -5.69 0.88 23.80
CA GLN A 137 -5.10 -0.45 23.97
C GLN A 137 -6.11 -1.45 24.55
N ARG A 138 -6.92 -1.03 25.51
CA ARG A 138 -7.99 -1.88 26.10
C ARG A 138 -9.01 -2.25 25.04
N LEU A 139 -9.56 -1.28 24.30
CA LEU A 139 -10.54 -1.52 23.24
C LEU A 139 -10.00 -2.42 22.14
N LEU A 140 -8.77 -2.20 21.70
CA LEU A 140 -8.11 -3.04 20.70
C LEU A 140 -8.02 -4.50 21.15
N LYS A 141 -7.69 -4.74 22.42
CA LYS A 141 -7.61 -6.11 22.97
C LYS A 141 -8.99 -6.78 23.07
N GLU A 142 -9.95 -6.08 23.72
CA GLU A 142 -11.32 -6.60 23.92
C GLU A 142 -12.00 -6.91 22.57
N HIS A 143 -11.87 -6.01 21.60
CA HIS A 143 -12.48 -6.16 20.29
C HIS A 143 -11.75 -7.15 19.39
N SER A 144 -10.41 -7.28 19.52
CA SER A 144 -9.67 -8.35 18.85
C SER A 144 -10.16 -9.74 19.26
N ASP A 145 -10.38 -9.96 20.56
CA ASP A 145 -10.91 -11.23 21.06
C ASP A 145 -12.35 -11.49 20.57
N ALA A 146 -13.18 -10.44 20.50
CA ALA A 146 -14.53 -10.53 19.94
C ALA A 146 -14.51 -10.87 18.45
N LEU A 147 -13.65 -10.18 17.69
CA LEU A 147 -13.47 -10.38 16.25
C LEU A 147 -13.04 -11.82 15.93
N LEU A 148 -12.05 -12.35 16.67
CA LEU A 148 -11.54 -13.71 16.45
C LEU A 148 -12.54 -14.81 16.85
N ARG A 149 -13.39 -14.56 17.82
CA ARG A 149 -14.49 -15.50 18.13
C ARG A 149 -15.50 -15.58 16.98
N LYS A 150 -15.79 -14.46 16.32
CA LYS A 150 -16.73 -14.40 15.18
C LYS A 150 -16.10 -14.84 13.86
N HIS A 151 -14.81 -14.52 13.66
CA HIS A 151 -14.05 -14.72 12.43
C HIS A 151 -12.68 -15.35 12.74
N PRO A 152 -12.60 -16.66 13.01
CA PRO A 152 -11.36 -17.33 13.45
C PRO A 152 -10.18 -17.21 12.48
N ASP A 153 -10.45 -17.12 11.19
CA ASP A 153 -9.43 -17.02 10.15
C ASP A 153 -8.92 -15.59 9.88
N TYR A 154 -9.53 -14.56 10.48
CA TYR A 154 -9.22 -13.15 10.21
C TYR A 154 -7.74 -12.80 10.34
N ASN A 155 -7.10 -13.22 11.44
CA ASN A 155 -5.68 -12.94 11.65
C ASN A 155 -4.78 -13.63 10.61
N LYS A 156 -5.13 -14.86 10.22
CA LYS A 156 -4.42 -15.61 9.18
C LYS A 156 -4.55 -14.91 7.83
N ASP A 157 -5.75 -14.52 7.44
CA ASP A 157 -6.02 -13.87 6.16
C ASP A 157 -5.33 -12.51 6.06
N THR A 158 -5.34 -11.74 7.15
CA THR A 158 -4.63 -10.46 7.23
C THR A 158 -3.11 -10.65 7.19
N ALA A 159 -2.56 -11.65 7.92
CA ALA A 159 -1.13 -11.97 7.87
C ALA A 159 -0.69 -12.46 6.47
N ASP A 160 -1.53 -13.26 5.81
CA ASP A 160 -1.28 -13.74 4.45
C ASP A 160 -1.32 -12.59 3.43
N TYR A 161 -2.22 -11.63 3.60
CA TYR A 161 -2.26 -10.40 2.80
C TYR A 161 -0.99 -9.57 3.00
N CYS A 162 -0.61 -9.33 4.26
CA CYS A 162 0.62 -8.59 4.58
C CYS A 162 1.88 -9.25 4.00
N ARG A 163 1.98 -10.58 4.07
CA ARG A 163 3.12 -11.34 3.53
C ARG A 163 3.18 -11.27 2.00
N ARG A 164 2.04 -11.36 1.31
CA ARG A 164 1.98 -11.27 -0.15
C ARG A 164 2.22 -9.86 -0.66
N ASP A 165 1.82 -8.87 0.11
CA ASP A 165 1.96 -7.45 -0.19
C ASP A 165 1.58 -7.08 -1.64
N PRO A 166 0.32 -7.25 -2.04
CA PRO A 166 -0.10 -7.03 -3.43
C PRO A 166 0.01 -5.58 -3.89
N LEU A 167 0.14 -4.65 -2.95
CA LEU A 167 0.27 -3.21 -3.20
C LEU A 167 1.73 -2.75 -3.37
N ARG A 168 2.71 -3.63 -3.12
CA ARG A 168 4.13 -3.29 -3.20
C ARG A 168 4.54 -2.69 -4.55
N PRO A 169 4.12 -3.23 -5.72
CA PRO A 169 4.51 -2.65 -7.01
C PRO A 169 4.05 -1.20 -7.18
N VAL A 170 2.83 -0.89 -6.75
CA VAL A 170 2.29 0.48 -6.82
C VAL A 170 3.07 1.42 -5.89
N ARG A 171 3.31 1.00 -4.63
CA ARG A 171 4.08 1.82 -3.68
C ARG A 171 5.47 2.13 -4.21
N LEU A 172 6.21 1.11 -4.69
CA LEU A 172 7.56 1.30 -5.23
C LEU A 172 7.57 2.22 -6.46
N TYR A 173 6.59 2.08 -7.35
CA TYR A 173 6.46 2.94 -8.52
C TYR A 173 6.24 4.41 -8.13
N VAL A 174 5.27 4.66 -7.24
CA VAL A 174 4.94 6.02 -6.78
C VAL A 174 6.13 6.62 -6.02
N GLU A 175 6.76 5.88 -5.12
CA GLU A 175 7.93 6.31 -4.37
C GLU A 175 9.07 6.73 -5.31
N MET A 176 9.37 5.92 -6.32
CA MET A 176 10.37 6.24 -7.34
C MET A 176 10.01 7.52 -8.12
N LYS A 177 8.74 7.69 -8.51
CA LYS A 177 8.27 8.90 -9.21
C LYS A 177 8.42 10.15 -8.35
N LEU A 178 8.03 10.08 -7.08
CA LEU A 178 8.16 11.19 -6.13
C LEU A 178 9.62 11.56 -5.86
N LEU A 179 10.51 10.57 -5.71
CA LEU A 179 11.95 10.82 -5.60
C LEU A 179 12.52 11.49 -6.85
N ASN A 180 12.05 11.10 -8.01
CA ASN A 180 12.51 11.70 -9.28
C ASN A 180 12.04 13.15 -9.44
N LYS A 181 10.84 13.50 -8.96
CA LYS A 181 10.35 14.90 -9.03
C LYS A 181 11.20 15.86 -8.19
N LYS A 182 11.62 15.44 -7.02
CA LYS A 182 12.24 16.34 -6.03
C LYS A 182 13.73 16.59 -6.29
N LEU A 183 14.36 15.80 -7.15
CA LEU A 183 15.81 15.73 -7.23
C LEU A 183 16.30 15.77 -8.69
N ASP A 184 16.78 16.94 -9.08
CA ASP A 184 17.66 17.06 -10.24
C ASP A 184 19.05 16.48 -9.88
N VAL A 185 19.08 15.15 -9.65
CA VAL A 185 20.27 14.42 -9.26
C VAL A 185 20.70 13.53 -10.41
N PRO A 186 21.95 13.60 -10.85
CA PRO A 186 22.42 12.74 -11.92
C PRO A 186 22.31 11.26 -11.54
N THR A 187 21.88 10.45 -12.49
CA THR A 187 21.67 9.01 -12.33
C THR A 187 22.74 8.23 -13.07
N ILE A 188 23.40 7.32 -12.37
CA ILE A 188 24.30 6.32 -12.96
C ILE A 188 23.51 5.06 -13.20
N VAL A 189 23.44 4.61 -14.46
CA VAL A 189 22.82 3.34 -14.82
C VAL A 189 23.94 2.34 -15.14
N ALA A 190 23.94 1.22 -14.46
CA ALA A 190 24.90 0.15 -14.64
C ALA A 190 24.19 -1.14 -15.08
N PHE A 191 24.77 -1.82 -16.06
CA PHE A 191 24.33 -3.15 -16.46
C PHE A 191 25.24 -4.21 -15.85
N ASP A 192 24.66 -5.22 -15.25
CA ASP A 192 25.38 -6.35 -14.65
C ASP A 192 24.76 -7.66 -15.13
N HIS A 193 25.56 -8.73 -15.04
CA HIS A 193 25.09 -10.11 -15.22
C HIS A 193 24.88 -10.77 -13.86
N ASP A 194 24.04 -11.77 -13.80
CA ASP A 194 23.68 -12.46 -12.55
C ASP A 194 24.65 -13.61 -12.17
N LEU A 195 25.87 -13.59 -12.75
CA LEU A 195 26.87 -14.65 -12.54
C LEU A 195 27.88 -14.32 -11.43
N GLY A 196 27.82 -13.11 -10.88
CA GLY A 196 28.78 -12.66 -9.86
C GLY A 196 30.19 -12.45 -10.41
N GLY A 197 31.18 -12.41 -9.52
CA GLY A 197 32.59 -12.25 -9.89
C GLY A 197 33.11 -10.81 -9.80
N GLY A 198 34.24 -10.55 -10.50
CA GLY A 198 34.95 -9.29 -10.40
C GLY A 198 34.17 -8.07 -10.91
N ALA A 199 33.35 -8.23 -11.95
CA ALA A 199 32.51 -7.18 -12.48
C ALA A 199 31.47 -6.73 -11.46
N THR A 200 30.78 -7.66 -10.85
CA THR A 200 29.80 -7.39 -9.79
C THR A 200 30.46 -6.71 -8.58
N ALA A 201 31.62 -7.19 -8.14
CA ALA A 201 32.39 -6.57 -7.05
C ALA A 201 32.79 -5.12 -7.38
N TYR A 202 33.22 -4.85 -8.62
CA TYR A 202 33.52 -3.51 -9.10
C TYR A 202 32.31 -2.60 -9.07
N LEU A 203 31.14 -3.07 -9.53
CA LEU A 203 29.90 -2.29 -9.53
C LEU A 203 29.42 -1.98 -8.11
N VAL A 204 29.56 -2.90 -7.16
CA VAL A 204 29.27 -2.66 -5.73
C VAL A 204 30.11 -1.50 -5.19
N GLU A 205 31.39 -1.46 -5.48
CA GLU A 205 32.26 -0.37 -5.02
C GLU A 205 31.94 0.96 -5.74
N LYS A 206 31.69 0.92 -7.04
CA LYS A 206 31.26 2.12 -7.81
C LYS A 206 29.95 2.70 -7.30
N ARG A 207 28.98 1.83 -6.99
CA ARG A 207 27.71 2.23 -6.38
C ARG A 207 27.94 2.94 -5.04
N ARG A 208 28.76 2.35 -4.16
CA ARG A 208 29.09 2.93 -2.85
C ARG A 208 29.68 4.33 -2.97
N LEU A 209 30.59 4.55 -3.93
CA LEU A 209 31.19 5.85 -4.19
C LEU A 209 30.15 6.83 -4.75
N ALA A 210 29.39 6.43 -5.75
CA ALA A 210 28.34 7.27 -6.36
C ALA A 210 27.31 7.76 -5.34
N LEU A 211 26.82 6.86 -4.48
CA LEU A 211 25.87 7.22 -3.42
C LEU A 211 26.46 8.22 -2.41
N ARG A 212 27.76 8.12 -2.08
CA ARG A 212 28.45 9.10 -1.22
C ARG A 212 28.55 10.49 -1.88
N GLU A 213 28.71 10.53 -3.19
CA GLU A 213 28.77 11.77 -3.96
C GLU A 213 27.39 12.34 -4.29
N GLY A 214 26.30 11.67 -3.80
CA GLY A 214 24.94 12.14 -3.98
C GLY A 214 24.27 11.75 -5.29
N TYR A 215 24.86 10.82 -6.05
CA TYR A 215 24.23 10.27 -7.27
C TYR A 215 23.14 9.26 -6.94
N ARG A 216 22.16 9.14 -7.82
CA ARG A 216 21.31 7.94 -7.90
C ARG A 216 22.06 6.83 -8.60
N PHE A 217 21.85 5.58 -8.16
CA PHE A 217 22.46 4.43 -8.79
C PHE A 217 21.41 3.38 -9.14
N VAL A 218 21.29 3.07 -10.42
CA VAL A 218 20.36 2.05 -10.93
C VAL A 218 21.22 0.90 -11.49
N THR A 219 20.96 -0.31 -10.98
CA THR A 219 21.57 -1.51 -11.55
C THR A 219 20.51 -2.30 -12.30
N ILE A 220 20.80 -2.67 -13.53
CA ILE A 220 19.95 -3.51 -14.37
C ILE A 220 20.67 -4.85 -14.55
N ARG A 221 20.06 -5.95 -14.08
CA ARG A 221 20.59 -7.30 -14.18
C ARG A 221 19.63 -8.19 -14.95
N TYR A 222 20.16 -8.98 -15.87
CA TYR A 222 19.38 -10.01 -16.55
C TYR A 222 19.70 -11.38 -15.96
N ASN A 223 18.67 -12.06 -15.45
CA ASN A 223 18.77 -13.43 -14.95
C ASN A 223 18.33 -14.42 -16.04
N ILE A 224 19.29 -15.22 -16.53
CA ILE A 224 19.06 -16.18 -17.61
C ILE A 224 18.09 -17.30 -17.18
N VAL A 225 18.12 -17.71 -15.92
CA VAL A 225 17.28 -18.82 -15.42
C VAL A 225 15.82 -18.43 -15.35
N SER A 226 15.53 -17.25 -14.80
CA SER A 226 14.15 -16.73 -14.69
C SER A 226 13.66 -16.02 -15.93
N ASN A 227 14.54 -15.73 -16.90
CA ASN A 227 14.28 -14.92 -18.10
C ASN A 227 13.66 -13.57 -17.76
N ARG A 228 14.25 -12.86 -16.77
CA ARG A 228 13.73 -11.59 -16.25
C ARG A 228 14.84 -10.57 -16.04
N PHE A 229 14.47 -9.31 -16.16
CA PHE A 229 15.31 -8.19 -15.75
C PHE A 229 15.03 -7.83 -14.30
N TYR A 230 16.07 -7.63 -13.52
CA TYR A 230 16.04 -7.14 -12.14
C TYR A 230 16.63 -5.75 -12.10
N PHE A 231 15.91 -4.83 -11.49
CA PHE A 231 16.26 -3.44 -11.34
C PHE A 231 16.46 -3.14 -9.86
N THR A 232 17.60 -2.60 -9.51
CA THR A 232 17.85 -2.09 -8.17
C THR A 232 18.06 -0.59 -8.28
N TYR A 233 17.17 0.19 -7.69
CA TYR A 233 17.28 1.64 -7.56
C TYR A 233 17.77 1.99 -6.18
N GLN A 234 18.81 2.83 -6.08
CA GLN A 234 19.35 3.28 -4.80
C GLN A 234 19.62 4.78 -4.81
N TYR A 235 19.19 5.45 -3.75
CA TYR A 235 19.49 6.83 -3.48
C TYR A 235 19.32 7.13 -1.99
N LYS A 236 20.34 7.72 -1.34
CA LYS A 236 20.35 7.94 0.12
C LYS A 236 19.99 6.66 0.88
N GLN A 237 18.94 6.73 1.71
CA GLN A 237 18.40 5.59 2.47
C GLN A 237 17.44 4.71 1.66
N TYR A 238 17.04 5.13 0.46
CA TYR A 238 16.08 4.41 -0.37
C TYR A 238 16.79 3.33 -1.19
N GLU A 239 16.29 2.11 -1.07
CA GLU A 239 16.68 0.98 -1.89
C GLU A 239 15.42 0.24 -2.33
N MET A 240 15.22 0.14 -3.64
CA MET A 240 14.06 -0.52 -4.23
C MET A 240 14.53 -1.56 -5.23
N GLU A 241 13.93 -2.75 -5.17
CA GLU A 241 14.15 -3.79 -6.15
C GLU A 241 12.83 -4.19 -6.80
N PHE A 242 12.81 -4.25 -8.10
CA PHE A 242 11.68 -4.72 -8.89
C PHE A 242 12.18 -5.52 -10.10
N PHE A 243 11.28 -6.22 -10.76
CA PHE A 243 11.60 -7.00 -11.94
C PHE A 243 10.59 -6.74 -13.06
N ALA A 244 11.03 -6.92 -14.30
CA ALA A 244 10.19 -6.87 -15.49
C ALA A 244 10.52 -8.04 -16.42
N ASN A 245 9.55 -8.45 -17.24
CA ASN A 245 9.77 -9.53 -18.19
C ASN A 245 10.56 -9.05 -19.42
N ASP A 246 10.49 -7.76 -19.71
CA ASP A 246 11.23 -7.13 -20.79
C ASP A 246 11.71 -5.72 -20.37
N LEU A 247 12.65 -5.18 -21.15
CA LEU A 247 13.26 -3.89 -20.88
C LEU A 247 12.31 -2.70 -21.15
N GLU A 248 11.36 -2.83 -22.07
CA GLU A 248 10.39 -1.76 -22.38
C GLU A 248 9.40 -1.56 -21.24
N THR A 249 8.99 -2.65 -20.59
CA THR A 249 8.10 -2.60 -19.41
C THR A 249 8.80 -1.97 -18.20
N ALA A 250 10.13 -1.92 -18.21
CA ALA A 250 10.94 -1.50 -17.09
C ALA A 250 11.45 -0.05 -17.17
N LEU A 251 11.43 0.55 -18.34
CA LEU A 251 11.86 1.92 -18.62
C LEU A 251 10.67 2.87 -18.74
#